data_1bf9a53b35620f70f454b0288df887a6
#
_entry.id   1bf9a53b35620f70f454b0288df887a6
#
_cell.length_a   1.000
_cell.length_b   1.000
_cell.length_c   1.000
_cell.angle_alpha   90.00
_cell.angle_beta   90.00
_cell.angle_gamma   90.00
#
_symmetry.space_group_name_H-M   'P 1'
#
loop_
_entity.id
_entity.type
_entity.pdbx_description
1 polymer ?
#
loop_
_entity_poly.entity_id
_entity_poly.type
_entity_poly.pdbx_seq_one_letter_code
_entity_poly.pdbx_strand_id
1 'polypeptide(L)'
;MGRNNKNKNTTNMKKLLLIMLAMVALQLNAQNVEHYSKMVKELSSKKYMGRGYAYDGANKAGKYIEKEFQKAGADEVICQPFKLNINTFPGKMSLKVDGKKLTPGIDFTMREFSPGAKGTFKLYHIDTANYDSKKIFADLALPENKDAFVVCDFWFTYKHGADFKRLQSKECPNAGLIYTWSDPLLKFYKAYGERVIEKPMIWVSSSFPKDAKSVTMDIEHEFLQDYECFNVIAKVEGKRHDKCYVFTAHYDHLGVLGKKTYYPGAHDNASGTAAIITLAEHYAANKPEYDMYFIAFSGEDAYLRGSEWYAEHPIVPLSQIKYLFNLDMIGDNNPVQYCEVSDPGMDGFKLMEKLNNENKYFKSLNRGELAGNSDHWPFAQRGVACIFLENAEGDAFQYYHTVMDTYKTFFPDSYEPTFKLITDFIEKY
;
A
#
# COMPACT_ATOMS: atom_id res chain seq x y z
N MET A 1 -40.73 -45.69 -35.22
CA MET A 1 -40.74 -44.95 -33.93
C MET A 1 -39.40 -44.91 -33.21
N GLY A 2 -38.25 -45.27 -33.79
CA GLY A 2 -36.95 -45.37 -33.06
C GLY A 2 -35.95 -44.20 -33.15
N ARG A 3 -36.19 -43.20 -34.03
CA ARG A 3 -35.21 -42.11 -34.23
C ARG A 3 -35.35 -40.90 -33.27
N ASN A 4 -36.49 -40.66 -32.65
CA ASN A 4 -36.73 -39.51 -31.78
C ASN A 4 -36.20 -39.67 -30.33
N ASN A 5 -35.94 -40.89 -29.85
CA ASN A 5 -35.44 -41.11 -28.49
C ASN A 5 -33.91 -40.97 -28.36
N LYS A 6 -33.14 -41.24 -29.42
CA LYS A 6 -31.66 -41.05 -29.37
C LYS A 6 -31.26 -39.57 -29.32
N ASN A 7 -32.01 -38.70 -30.02
CA ASN A 7 -31.71 -37.25 -30.01
C ASN A 7 -32.07 -36.58 -28.68
N LYS A 8 -33.13 -37.01 -27.98
CA LYS A 8 -33.47 -36.47 -26.65
C LYS A 8 -32.43 -36.85 -25.57
N ASN A 9 -31.91 -38.08 -25.60
CA ASN A 9 -30.91 -38.55 -24.66
C ASN A 9 -29.54 -37.84 -24.86
N THR A 10 -29.11 -37.60 -26.09
CA THR A 10 -27.88 -36.84 -26.39
C THR A 10 -28.00 -35.38 -26.01
N THR A 11 -29.15 -34.74 -26.16
CA THR A 11 -29.41 -33.36 -25.74
C THR A 11 -29.43 -33.23 -24.22
N ASN A 12 -30.03 -34.21 -23.51
CA ASN A 12 -30.04 -34.24 -22.04
C ASN A 12 -28.65 -34.52 -21.46
N MET A 13 -27.85 -35.40 -22.05
CA MET A 13 -26.45 -35.63 -21.67
C MET A 13 -25.57 -34.39 -21.86
N LYS A 14 -25.72 -33.66 -22.97
CA LYS A 14 -25.01 -32.40 -23.22
C LYS A 14 -25.39 -31.34 -22.21
N LYS A 15 -26.67 -31.21 -21.85
CA LYS A 15 -27.14 -30.29 -20.80
C LYS A 15 -26.58 -30.65 -19.41
N LEU A 16 -26.56 -31.95 -19.09
CA LEU A 16 -26.02 -32.44 -17.82
C LEU A 16 -24.51 -32.21 -17.73
N LEU A 17 -23.78 -32.42 -18.82
CA LEU A 17 -22.35 -32.14 -18.91
C LEU A 17 -22.03 -30.63 -18.76
N LEU A 18 -22.84 -29.77 -19.39
CA LEU A 18 -22.72 -28.31 -19.25
C LEU A 18 -23.02 -27.84 -17.82
N ILE A 19 -24.02 -28.44 -17.16
CA ILE A 19 -24.31 -28.12 -15.74
C ILE A 19 -23.18 -28.60 -14.83
N MET A 20 -22.61 -29.79 -15.04
CA MET A 20 -21.46 -30.27 -14.28
C MET A 20 -20.23 -29.42 -14.51
N LEU A 21 -19.92 -29.01 -15.75
CA LEU A 21 -18.82 -28.10 -16.07
C LEU A 21 -19.03 -26.74 -15.42
N ALA A 22 -20.25 -26.20 -15.43
CA ALA A 22 -20.56 -24.94 -14.73
C ALA A 22 -20.43 -25.06 -13.22
N MET A 23 -20.83 -26.18 -12.61
CA MET A 23 -20.65 -26.43 -11.16
C MET A 23 -19.17 -26.57 -10.79
N VAL A 24 -18.36 -27.26 -11.62
CA VAL A 24 -16.91 -27.36 -11.40
C VAL A 24 -16.23 -25.99 -11.52
N ALA A 25 -16.61 -25.19 -12.52
CA ALA A 25 -16.09 -23.84 -12.68
C ALA A 25 -16.47 -22.93 -11.49
N LEU A 26 -17.69 -23.02 -10.99
CA LEU A 26 -18.14 -22.29 -9.79
C LEU A 26 -17.37 -22.73 -8.52
N GLN A 27 -17.07 -24.02 -8.36
CA GLN A 27 -16.28 -24.52 -7.25
C GLN A 27 -14.83 -24.07 -7.33
N LEU A 28 -14.20 -24.05 -8.50
CA LEU A 28 -12.84 -23.56 -8.71
C LEU A 28 -12.74 -22.07 -8.41
N ASN A 29 -13.71 -21.27 -8.86
CA ASN A 29 -13.75 -19.83 -8.56
C ASN A 29 -13.93 -19.56 -7.06
N ALA A 30 -14.82 -20.29 -6.39
CA ALA A 30 -15.03 -20.13 -4.95
C ALA A 30 -13.78 -20.50 -4.14
N GLN A 31 -13.04 -21.53 -4.55
CA GLN A 31 -11.78 -21.92 -3.92
C GLN A 31 -10.70 -20.85 -4.12
N ASN A 32 -10.66 -20.20 -5.28
CA ASN A 32 -9.68 -19.15 -5.57
C ASN A 32 -9.92 -17.91 -4.71
N VAL A 33 -11.17 -17.44 -4.55
CA VAL A 33 -11.55 -16.32 -3.68
C VAL A 33 -11.25 -16.65 -2.20
N GLU A 34 -11.50 -17.89 -1.76
CA GLU A 34 -11.20 -18.32 -0.40
C GLU A 34 -9.67 -18.33 -0.15
N HIS A 35 -8.88 -18.84 -1.10
CA HIS A 35 -7.42 -18.85 -1.01
C HIS A 35 -6.84 -17.43 -0.98
N TYR A 36 -7.28 -16.57 -1.88
CA TYR A 36 -6.97 -15.15 -1.90
C TYR A 36 -7.24 -14.48 -0.55
N SER A 37 -8.46 -14.64 -0.02
CA SER A 37 -8.86 -14.04 1.25
C SER A 37 -8.05 -14.57 2.47
N LYS A 38 -7.64 -15.84 2.44
CA LYS A 38 -6.74 -16.42 3.45
C LYS A 38 -5.37 -15.76 3.43
N MET A 39 -4.80 -15.50 2.26
CA MET A 39 -3.51 -14.82 2.13
C MET A 39 -3.59 -13.37 2.60
N VAL A 40 -4.66 -12.63 2.27
CA VAL A 40 -4.89 -11.27 2.79
C VAL A 40 -4.97 -11.29 4.31
N LYS A 41 -5.73 -12.23 4.90
CA LYS A 41 -5.84 -12.40 6.35
C LYS A 41 -4.50 -12.71 7.01
N GLU A 42 -3.69 -13.57 6.40
CA GLU A 42 -2.36 -13.91 6.91
C GLU A 42 -1.44 -12.70 6.85
N LEU A 43 -1.31 -12.03 5.69
CA LEU A 43 -0.43 -10.89 5.49
C LEU A 43 -0.80 -9.69 6.37
N SER A 44 -2.09 -9.43 6.61
CA SER A 44 -2.56 -8.36 7.50
C SER A 44 -2.53 -8.73 8.98
N SER A 45 -2.07 -9.93 9.34
CA SER A 45 -2.01 -10.39 10.73
C SER A 45 -0.90 -9.70 11.52
N LYS A 46 -1.05 -9.69 12.85
CA LYS A 46 -0.03 -9.17 13.77
C LYS A 46 1.33 -9.87 13.65
N LYS A 47 1.39 -11.07 13.10
CA LYS A 47 2.62 -11.84 12.89
C LYS A 47 3.69 -11.05 12.13
N TYR A 48 3.26 -10.22 11.18
CA TYR A 48 4.14 -9.41 10.33
C TYR A 48 4.29 -7.98 10.81
N MET A 49 3.76 -7.62 11.99
CA MET A 49 3.96 -6.31 12.61
C MET A 49 3.68 -5.15 11.64
N GLY A 50 2.60 -5.27 10.86
CA GLY A 50 2.22 -4.29 9.84
C GLY A 50 3.17 -4.24 8.65
N ARG A 51 3.87 -5.32 8.35
CA ARG A 51 4.81 -5.47 7.22
C ARG A 51 5.81 -4.31 7.06
N GLY A 52 6.07 -3.60 8.17
CA GLY A 52 7.09 -2.56 8.23
C GLY A 52 8.46 -3.11 8.61
N TYR A 53 9.41 -2.22 8.75
CA TYR A 53 10.83 -2.57 8.87
C TYR A 53 11.23 -2.91 10.32
N ALA A 54 10.59 -2.27 11.31
CA ALA A 54 10.77 -2.64 12.71
C ALA A 54 10.34 -4.10 12.95
N TYR A 55 11.09 -4.78 13.82
CA TYR A 55 10.88 -6.20 14.12
C TYR A 55 10.99 -7.13 12.90
N ASP A 56 11.59 -6.66 11.82
CA ASP A 56 11.77 -7.42 10.56
C ASP A 56 10.45 -7.87 9.93
N GLY A 57 9.41 -7.02 10.05
CA GLY A 57 8.06 -7.34 9.61
C GLY A 57 7.95 -7.53 8.11
N ALA A 58 8.54 -6.62 7.33
CA ALA A 58 8.59 -6.69 5.87
C ALA A 58 9.29 -7.95 5.38
N ASN A 59 10.51 -8.26 5.87
CA ASN A 59 11.25 -9.44 5.43
C ASN A 59 10.55 -10.75 5.82
N LYS A 60 9.87 -10.80 6.98
CA LYS A 60 9.04 -11.95 7.35
C LYS A 60 7.88 -12.16 6.38
N ALA A 61 7.23 -11.07 5.94
CA ALA A 61 6.18 -11.14 4.92
C ALA A 61 6.77 -11.57 3.56
N GLY A 62 7.90 -11.01 3.13
CA GLY A 62 8.60 -11.41 1.92
C GLY A 62 8.95 -12.90 1.91
N LYS A 63 9.43 -13.46 3.04
CA LYS A 63 9.70 -14.90 3.17
C LYS A 63 8.43 -15.77 3.16
N TYR A 64 7.30 -15.25 3.56
CA TYR A 64 6.01 -15.91 3.37
C TYR A 64 5.63 -15.92 1.89
N ILE A 65 5.72 -14.77 1.22
CA ILE A 65 5.38 -14.60 -0.21
C ILE A 65 6.26 -15.48 -1.10
N GLU A 66 7.58 -15.55 -0.83
CA GLU A 66 8.50 -16.46 -1.51
C GLU A 66 7.99 -17.92 -1.47
N LYS A 67 7.53 -18.38 -0.32
CA LYS A 67 6.98 -19.73 -0.15
C LYS A 67 5.63 -19.91 -0.86
N GLU A 68 4.77 -18.88 -0.86
CA GLU A 68 3.49 -18.97 -1.57
C GLU A 68 3.70 -19.01 -3.09
N PHE A 69 4.64 -18.25 -3.66
CA PHE A 69 5.00 -18.38 -5.07
C PHE A 69 5.58 -19.76 -5.43
N GLN A 70 6.40 -20.33 -4.55
CA GLN A 70 6.88 -21.71 -4.74
C GLN A 70 5.74 -22.73 -4.73
N LYS A 71 4.76 -22.58 -3.81
CA LYS A 71 3.57 -23.45 -3.74
C LYS A 71 2.63 -23.23 -4.94
N ALA A 72 2.54 -22.02 -5.45
CA ALA A 72 1.81 -21.69 -6.65
C ALA A 72 2.35 -22.41 -7.92
N GLY A 73 3.53 -22.99 -7.82
CA GLY A 73 4.15 -23.75 -8.92
C GLY A 73 4.96 -22.87 -9.87
N ALA A 74 5.46 -21.71 -9.41
CA ALA A 74 6.40 -20.91 -10.18
C ALA A 74 7.66 -21.73 -10.52
N ASP A 75 8.14 -21.59 -11.77
CA ASP A 75 9.35 -22.29 -12.23
C ASP A 75 10.63 -21.77 -11.56
N GLU A 76 10.64 -20.48 -11.21
CA GLU A 76 11.74 -19.82 -10.51
C GLU A 76 11.21 -18.78 -9.51
N VAL A 77 11.84 -18.67 -8.34
CA VAL A 77 11.57 -17.62 -7.35
C VAL A 77 12.88 -17.00 -6.87
N ILE A 78 13.04 -15.70 -7.07
CA ILE A 78 14.25 -14.94 -6.76
C ILE A 78 13.93 -13.88 -5.71
N CYS A 79 14.81 -13.72 -4.70
CA CYS A 79 14.82 -12.59 -3.80
C CYS A 79 15.89 -11.59 -4.26
N GLN A 80 15.51 -10.42 -4.77
CA GLN A 80 16.43 -9.37 -5.21
C GLN A 80 16.70 -8.40 -4.06
N PRO A 81 17.89 -8.43 -3.43
CA PRO A 81 18.19 -7.60 -2.27
C PRO A 81 18.46 -6.14 -2.65
N PHE A 82 18.10 -5.23 -1.74
CA PHE A 82 18.50 -3.82 -1.76
C PHE A 82 18.53 -3.27 -0.33
N LYS A 83 19.04 -2.04 -0.15
CA LYS A 83 19.20 -1.44 1.18
C LYS A 83 18.47 -0.13 1.31
N LEU A 84 17.95 0.12 2.51
CA LEU A 84 17.29 1.36 2.90
C LEU A 84 17.86 1.89 4.21
N ASN A 85 17.81 3.22 4.38
CA ASN A 85 17.93 3.84 5.69
C ASN A 85 16.53 4.18 6.18
N ILE A 86 16.16 3.76 7.40
CA ILE A 86 14.77 3.85 7.86
C ILE A 86 14.72 4.27 9.32
N ASN A 87 13.95 5.33 9.59
CA ASN A 87 13.59 5.69 10.95
C ASN A 87 12.28 4.99 11.34
N THR A 88 12.26 4.33 12.48
CA THR A 88 11.14 3.53 12.97
C THR A 88 10.80 3.85 14.42
N PHE A 89 9.63 3.43 14.89
CA PHE A 89 9.16 3.70 16.25
C PHE A 89 8.74 2.40 16.98
N PRO A 90 9.65 1.43 17.19
CA PRO A 90 9.31 0.15 17.83
C PRO A 90 9.26 0.21 19.36
N GLY A 91 9.81 1.26 19.96
CA GLY A 91 10.02 1.40 21.39
C GLY A 91 8.79 1.93 22.15
N LYS A 92 9.04 2.77 23.14
CA LYS A 92 7.95 3.41 23.88
C LYS A 92 7.22 4.42 23.02
N MET A 93 5.91 4.46 23.14
CA MET A 93 5.00 5.42 22.50
C MET A 93 4.03 5.95 23.54
N SER A 94 4.52 6.79 24.44
CA SER A 94 3.69 7.40 25.49
C SER A 94 3.55 8.89 25.25
N LEU A 95 2.32 9.35 25.08
CA LEU A 95 1.97 10.76 24.98
C LEU A 95 0.78 11.06 25.89
N LYS A 96 0.89 12.11 26.72
CA LYS A 96 -0.19 12.62 27.53
C LYS A 96 -0.33 14.11 27.30
N VAL A 97 -1.57 14.59 27.21
CA VAL A 97 -1.93 16.00 27.10
C VAL A 97 -2.71 16.40 28.35
N ASP A 98 -2.21 17.37 29.11
CA ASP A 98 -2.76 17.78 30.40
C ASP A 98 -3.09 16.59 31.32
N GLY A 99 -2.18 15.60 31.32
CA GLY A 99 -2.33 14.34 32.10
C GLY A 99 -3.16 13.25 31.43
N LYS A 100 -4.00 13.55 30.43
CA LYS A 100 -4.80 12.57 29.69
C LYS A 100 -3.94 11.82 28.66
N LYS A 101 -3.96 10.48 28.72
CA LYS A 101 -3.22 9.62 27.81
C LYS A 101 -3.86 9.60 26.43
N LEU A 102 -3.03 9.70 25.39
CA LEU A 102 -3.37 9.50 23.97
C LEU A 102 -2.94 8.12 23.50
N THR A 103 -3.63 7.60 22.48
CA THR A 103 -3.43 6.27 21.87
C THR A 103 -2.65 6.42 20.56
N PRO A 104 -1.48 5.77 20.41
CA PRO A 104 -0.74 5.77 19.15
C PRO A 104 -1.56 5.17 17.99
N GLY A 105 -1.49 5.79 16.82
CA GLY A 105 -2.21 5.35 15.62
C GLY A 105 -3.70 5.72 15.58
N ILE A 106 -4.24 6.27 16.70
CA ILE A 106 -5.63 6.74 16.79
C ILE A 106 -5.63 8.24 17.11
N ASP A 107 -5.04 8.63 18.23
CA ASP A 107 -5.01 10.02 18.67
C ASP A 107 -3.78 10.76 18.19
N PHE A 108 -2.66 10.06 17.98
CA PHE A 108 -1.40 10.63 17.48
C PHE A 108 -0.56 9.63 16.69
N THR A 109 0.28 10.17 15.81
CA THR A 109 1.37 9.48 15.11
C THR A 109 2.61 10.36 15.05
N MET A 110 3.75 9.81 14.62
CA MET A 110 4.99 10.54 14.43
C MET A 110 5.20 10.86 12.95
N ARG A 111 5.85 11.98 12.64
CA ARG A 111 6.42 12.13 11.30
C ARG A 111 7.53 11.10 11.11
N GLU A 112 7.61 10.55 9.92
CA GLU A 112 8.56 9.53 9.53
C GLU A 112 10.03 9.88 9.82
N PHE A 113 10.39 11.15 9.73
CA PHE A 113 11.75 11.65 10.01
C PHE A 113 11.97 12.04 11.47
N SER A 114 10.97 11.96 12.32
CA SER A 114 11.01 12.52 13.67
C SER A 114 11.95 11.73 14.58
N PRO A 115 12.79 12.39 15.39
CA PRO A 115 13.41 11.74 16.52
C PRO A 115 12.37 11.38 17.58
N GLY A 116 12.76 10.58 18.55
CA GLY A 116 12.02 10.42 19.80
C GLY A 116 12.01 11.69 20.64
N ALA A 117 11.19 11.69 21.68
CA ALA A 117 11.15 12.80 22.65
C ALA A 117 10.81 12.29 24.06
N LYS A 118 11.43 12.89 25.07
CA LYS A 118 11.17 12.55 26.48
C LYS A 118 11.16 13.79 27.36
N GLY A 119 10.08 13.97 28.12
CA GLY A 119 9.94 15.10 29.03
C GLY A 119 8.51 15.59 29.16
N THR A 120 8.35 16.67 29.92
CA THR A 120 7.11 17.45 30.00
C THR A 120 7.37 18.83 29.44
N PHE A 121 6.54 19.26 28.50
CA PHE A 121 6.74 20.51 27.76
C PHE A 121 5.47 21.35 27.83
N LYS A 122 5.63 22.66 27.90
CA LYS A 122 4.55 23.62 27.67
C LYS A 122 4.12 23.60 26.20
N LEU A 123 2.88 23.94 25.95
CA LEU A 123 2.38 24.13 24.59
C LEU A 123 2.27 25.61 24.25
N TYR A 124 2.74 25.96 23.06
CA TYR A 124 2.56 27.27 22.45
C TYR A 124 1.69 27.12 21.21
N HIS A 125 0.46 27.62 21.26
CA HIS A 125 -0.50 27.51 20.15
C HIS A 125 -0.35 28.69 19.20
N ILE A 126 -0.14 28.40 17.91
CA ILE A 126 -0.16 29.42 16.86
C ILE A 126 -1.63 29.75 16.55
N ASP A 127 -1.99 31.04 16.70
CA ASP A 127 -3.26 31.55 16.21
C ASP A 127 -3.17 31.73 14.68
N THR A 128 -3.69 30.75 13.93
CA THR A 128 -3.65 30.79 12.47
C THR A 128 -4.68 31.77 11.86
N ALA A 129 -5.68 32.20 12.64
CA ALA A 129 -6.66 33.20 12.21
C ALA A 129 -6.09 34.63 12.28
N ASN A 130 -5.24 34.91 13.31
CA ASN A 130 -4.58 36.20 13.51
C ASN A 130 -3.05 36.02 13.43
N TYR A 131 -2.62 35.42 12.31
CA TYR A 131 -1.23 35.04 12.11
C TYR A 131 -0.31 36.27 12.00
N ASP A 132 0.71 36.33 12.88
CA ASP A 132 1.79 37.29 12.86
C ASP A 132 3.15 36.60 13.12
N SER A 133 3.91 36.43 12.05
CA SER A 133 5.24 35.79 12.10
C SER A 133 6.17 36.44 13.10
N LYS A 134 6.25 37.78 13.09
CA LYS A 134 7.17 38.53 13.99
C LYS A 134 6.81 38.30 15.44
N LYS A 135 5.52 38.37 15.78
CA LYS A 135 5.00 38.11 17.11
C LYS A 135 5.33 36.72 17.59
N ILE A 136 5.05 35.69 16.75
CA ILE A 136 5.29 34.28 17.11
C ILE A 136 6.76 34.05 17.48
N PHE A 137 7.70 34.50 16.67
CA PHE A 137 9.12 34.29 16.95
C PHE A 137 9.65 35.16 18.10
N ALA A 138 9.07 36.32 18.34
CA ALA A 138 9.35 37.11 19.53
C ALA A 138 8.84 36.41 20.79
N ASP A 139 7.64 35.91 20.79
CA ASP A 139 7.04 35.16 21.90
C ASP A 139 7.83 33.87 22.21
N LEU A 140 8.25 33.12 21.19
CA LEU A 140 9.06 31.91 21.38
C LEU A 140 10.45 32.18 21.93
N ALA A 141 10.98 33.39 21.74
CA ALA A 141 12.27 33.81 22.32
C ALA A 141 12.17 34.17 23.82
N LEU A 142 10.97 34.33 24.36
CA LEU A 142 10.78 34.63 25.79
C LEU A 142 11.15 33.41 26.64
N PRO A 143 11.76 33.61 27.82
CA PRO A 143 12.19 32.52 28.70
C PRO A 143 11.09 31.53 29.06
N GLU A 144 9.85 32.00 29.26
CA GLU A 144 8.70 31.19 29.62
C GLU A 144 8.17 30.29 28.46
N ASN A 145 8.57 30.58 27.23
CA ASN A 145 8.18 29.81 26.02
C ASN A 145 9.34 29.00 25.41
N LYS A 146 10.55 29.24 25.96
CA LYS A 146 11.72 28.44 25.58
C LYS A 146 11.42 26.96 25.86
N ASP A 147 11.79 26.08 24.90
CA ASP A 147 11.55 24.64 24.95
C ASP A 147 10.05 24.26 24.93
N ALA A 148 9.14 25.15 24.54
CA ALA A 148 7.74 24.78 24.29
C ALA A 148 7.59 23.92 23.02
N PHE A 149 6.63 23.02 23.00
CA PHE A 149 6.14 22.44 21.75
C PHE A 149 5.17 23.42 21.09
N VAL A 150 5.43 23.71 19.82
CA VAL A 150 4.56 24.58 19.01
C VAL A 150 3.44 23.76 18.42
N VAL A 151 2.20 24.17 18.66
CA VAL A 151 0.98 23.56 18.10
C VAL A 151 0.48 24.43 16.96
N CYS A 152 0.32 23.84 15.78
CA CYS A 152 -0.27 24.50 14.61
C CYS A 152 -1.20 23.52 13.86
N ASP A 153 -2.06 24.04 12.98
CA ASP A 153 -2.83 23.20 12.10
C ASP A 153 -1.99 22.68 10.92
N PHE A 154 -2.43 21.62 10.29
CA PHE A 154 -1.75 21.02 9.16
C PHE A 154 -1.54 22.00 7.99
N TRP A 155 -2.53 22.85 7.72
CA TRP A 155 -2.47 23.81 6.61
C TRP A 155 -1.44 24.93 6.82
N PHE A 156 -1.02 25.14 8.07
CA PHE A 156 0.07 26.08 8.38
C PHE A 156 1.34 25.75 7.59
N THR A 157 1.63 24.47 7.39
CA THR A 157 2.81 24.00 6.66
C THR A 157 2.84 24.46 5.20
N TYR A 158 1.66 24.55 4.57
CA TYR A 158 1.51 24.99 3.19
C TYR A 158 1.41 26.51 3.08
N LYS A 159 0.64 27.14 3.95
CA LYS A 159 0.40 28.59 3.91
C LYS A 159 1.63 29.41 4.36
N HIS A 160 2.41 28.88 5.29
CA HIS A 160 3.51 29.57 5.95
C HIS A 160 4.80 28.73 5.93
N GLY A 161 5.14 28.15 4.80
CA GLY A 161 6.23 27.19 4.66
C GLY A 161 7.60 27.69 5.10
N ALA A 162 7.91 28.98 4.92
CA ALA A 162 9.16 29.59 5.38
C ALA A 162 9.25 29.60 6.92
N ASP A 163 8.18 30.01 7.60
CA ASP A 163 8.13 30.05 9.06
C ASP A 163 8.05 28.63 9.65
N PHE A 164 7.33 27.74 8.97
CA PHE A 164 7.33 26.33 9.32
C PHE A 164 8.75 25.73 9.29
N LYS A 165 9.51 25.99 8.22
CA LYS A 165 10.91 25.55 8.10
C LYS A 165 11.79 26.16 9.20
N ARG A 166 11.54 27.42 9.58
CA ARG A 166 12.24 28.09 10.68
C ARG A 166 11.94 27.43 12.03
N LEU A 167 10.68 27.05 12.30
CA LEU A 167 10.28 26.32 13.52
C LEU A 167 10.97 24.94 13.63
N GLN A 168 11.31 24.32 12.51
CA GLN A 168 12.04 23.05 12.50
C GLN A 168 13.54 23.19 12.76
N SER A 169 14.10 24.38 12.59
CA SER A 169 15.55 24.59 12.71
C SER A 169 16.00 24.62 14.16
N LYS A 170 17.28 24.26 14.41
CA LYS A 170 17.95 24.38 15.73
C LYS A 170 17.94 25.78 16.30
N GLU A 171 17.94 26.76 15.43
CA GLU A 171 18.03 28.19 15.83
C GLU A 171 16.74 28.68 16.48
N CYS A 172 15.61 28.03 16.23
CA CYS A 172 14.36 28.34 16.91
C CYS A 172 14.34 27.67 18.28
N PRO A 173 13.97 28.37 19.36
CA PRO A 173 14.08 27.84 20.72
C PRO A 173 13.02 26.80 21.11
N ASN A 174 12.04 26.52 20.26
CA ASN A 174 11.01 25.50 20.54
C ASN A 174 11.59 24.08 20.57
N ALA A 175 11.05 23.20 21.40
CA ALA A 175 11.49 21.82 21.56
C ALA A 175 11.02 20.88 20.47
N GLY A 176 9.89 21.18 19.82
CA GLY A 176 9.29 20.34 18.80
C GLY A 176 8.00 20.92 18.26
N LEU A 177 7.29 20.13 17.44
CA LEU A 177 6.09 20.55 16.73
C LEU A 177 4.99 19.51 16.89
N ILE A 178 3.76 19.99 17.06
CA ILE A 178 2.52 19.20 17.04
C ILE A 178 1.62 19.78 15.96
N TYR A 179 1.17 18.93 15.04
CA TYR A 179 0.23 19.30 14.01
C TYR A 179 -1.13 18.69 14.29
N THR A 180 -2.17 19.52 14.24
CA THR A 180 -3.54 19.05 14.32
C THR A 180 -4.07 18.73 12.93
N TRP A 181 -4.52 17.49 12.75
CA TRP A 181 -5.17 17.04 11.55
C TRP A 181 -6.68 17.29 11.63
N SER A 182 -7.31 17.65 10.52
CA SER A 182 -8.76 17.95 10.52
C SER A 182 -9.63 16.71 10.59
N ASP A 183 -9.11 15.55 10.16
CA ASP A 183 -9.84 14.29 10.18
C ASP A 183 -9.84 13.63 11.57
N PRO A 184 -10.95 12.97 11.97
CA PRO A 184 -10.99 12.16 13.17
C PRO A 184 -10.14 10.88 13.05
N LEU A 185 -9.95 10.35 11.83
CA LEU A 185 -9.06 9.23 11.55
C LEU A 185 -7.69 9.75 11.17
N LEU A 186 -6.72 9.44 12.01
CA LEU A 186 -5.34 9.85 11.79
C LEU A 186 -4.65 8.88 10.85
N LYS A 187 -4.26 9.36 9.69
CA LYS A 187 -3.51 8.59 8.69
C LYS A 187 -2.00 8.70 8.95
N PHE A 188 -1.31 7.57 8.93
CA PHE A 188 0.15 7.56 8.94
C PHE A 188 0.65 7.57 7.50
N TYR A 189 1.30 8.63 7.09
CA TYR A 189 1.47 8.93 5.68
C TYR A 189 2.54 8.10 4.96
N LYS A 190 3.65 7.75 5.64
CA LYS A 190 4.76 6.95 5.08
C LYS A 190 5.48 6.20 6.19
N ALA A 191 5.93 5.01 5.85
CA ALA A 191 6.75 4.18 6.75
C ALA A 191 8.21 4.62 6.84
N TYR A 192 8.63 5.53 5.95
CA TYR A 192 10.02 5.76 5.59
C TYR A 192 10.52 7.14 5.97
N GLY A 193 11.57 7.15 6.79
CA GLY A 193 12.39 8.33 7.04
C GLY A 193 13.85 7.99 6.82
N GLU A 194 14.44 8.38 5.66
CA GLU A 194 15.85 8.08 5.32
C GLU A 194 16.88 8.83 6.17
N ARG A 195 16.40 9.74 7.01
CA ARG A 195 17.19 10.52 7.95
C ARG A 195 16.36 10.84 9.18
N VAL A 196 17.02 11.24 10.24
CA VAL A 196 16.36 11.79 11.42
C VAL A 196 16.55 13.30 11.44
N ILE A 197 15.45 14.04 11.57
CA ILE A 197 15.48 15.50 11.73
C ILE A 197 15.82 15.89 13.16
N GLU A 198 16.04 17.18 13.41
CA GLU A 198 16.54 17.65 14.70
C GLU A 198 15.47 17.69 15.79
N LYS A 199 14.23 17.99 15.42
CA LYS A 199 13.14 18.21 16.38
C LYS A 199 12.01 17.20 16.19
N PRO A 200 11.43 16.71 17.31
CA PRO A 200 10.26 15.83 17.23
C PRO A 200 9.08 16.53 16.57
N MET A 201 8.40 15.78 15.73
CA MET A 201 7.23 16.21 14.99
C MET A 201 6.11 15.16 15.15
N ILE A 202 5.01 15.60 15.73
CA ILE A 202 3.90 14.73 16.09
C ILE A 202 2.65 15.20 15.36
N TRP A 203 1.92 14.26 14.76
CA TRP A 203 0.60 14.51 14.24
C TRP A 203 -0.45 14.05 15.24
N VAL A 204 -1.46 14.87 15.45
CA VAL A 204 -2.58 14.55 16.34
C VAL A 204 -3.90 14.69 15.60
N SER A 205 -4.88 13.86 15.97
CA SER A 205 -6.22 13.90 15.39
C SER A 205 -6.99 15.17 15.78
N SER A 206 -8.11 15.42 15.14
CA SER A 206 -9.00 16.55 15.46
C SER A 206 -9.54 16.55 16.90
N SER A 207 -9.39 15.43 17.62
CA SER A 207 -9.75 15.31 19.04
C SER A 207 -8.75 15.95 20.01
N PHE A 208 -7.61 16.46 19.51
CA PHE A 208 -6.62 17.14 20.33
C PHE A 208 -7.19 18.44 20.93
N PRO A 209 -7.10 18.65 22.27
CA PRO A 209 -7.69 19.82 22.89
C PRO A 209 -7.05 21.12 22.42
N LYS A 210 -7.88 22.05 21.92
CA LYS A 210 -7.42 23.35 21.39
C LYS A 210 -6.80 24.28 22.44
N ASP A 211 -7.13 24.06 23.71
CA ASP A 211 -6.69 24.84 24.87
C ASP A 211 -5.69 24.11 25.76
N ALA A 212 -5.16 22.99 25.28
CA ALA A 212 -4.16 22.19 25.98
C ALA A 212 -2.95 23.04 26.38
N LYS A 213 -2.44 22.82 27.61
CA LYS A 213 -1.35 23.62 28.20
C LYS A 213 -0.02 22.90 28.20
N SER A 214 -0.03 21.58 28.30
CA SER A 214 1.17 20.78 28.46
C SER A 214 1.09 19.44 27.75
N VAL A 215 2.25 18.93 27.38
CA VAL A 215 2.41 17.58 26.86
C VAL A 215 3.52 16.86 27.63
N THR A 216 3.24 15.64 28.07
CA THR A 216 4.25 14.75 28.65
C THR A 216 4.45 13.56 27.72
N MET A 217 5.68 13.28 27.33
CA MET A 217 5.98 12.21 26.38
C MET A 217 7.21 11.38 26.80
N ASP A 218 7.18 10.11 26.41
CA ASP A 218 8.31 9.18 26.39
C ASP A 218 8.16 8.33 25.12
N ILE A 219 8.76 8.86 24.04
CA ILE A 219 8.67 8.31 22.68
C ILE A 219 10.07 7.94 22.23
N GLU A 220 10.27 6.69 21.88
CA GLU A 220 11.54 6.14 21.40
C GLU A 220 11.45 5.87 19.90
N HIS A 221 12.50 6.23 19.17
CA HIS A 221 12.70 5.89 17.78
C HIS A 221 13.94 5.01 17.64
N GLU A 222 14.04 4.34 16.50
CA GLU A 222 15.20 3.55 16.10
C GLU A 222 15.49 3.83 14.63
N PHE A 223 16.71 4.29 14.34
CA PHE A 223 17.16 4.51 12.98
C PHE A 223 17.94 3.28 12.49
N LEU A 224 17.39 2.58 11.53
CA LEU A 224 17.99 1.42 10.89
C LEU A 224 18.80 1.88 9.69
N GLN A 225 20.13 1.83 9.81
CA GLN A 225 21.04 2.16 8.72
C GLN A 225 21.32 0.91 7.89
N ASP A 226 21.39 1.05 6.56
CA ASP A 226 21.66 -0.03 5.61
C ASP A 226 20.76 -1.28 5.84
N TYR A 227 19.50 -1.06 6.25
CA TYR A 227 18.55 -2.15 6.43
C TYR A 227 18.37 -2.91 5.12
N GLU A 228 18.68 -4.19 5.11
CA GLU A 228 18.55 -5.06 3.95
C GLU A 228 17.11 -5.57 3.81
N CYS A 229 16.50 -5.28 2.66
CA CYS A 229 15.21 -5.79 2.24
C CYS A 229 15.32 -6.35 0.82
N PHE A 230 14.25 -6.93 0.28
CA PHE A 230 14.32 -7.59 -1.02
C PHE A 230 12.96 -7.57 -1.71
N ASN A 231 12.98 -7.48 -3.03
CA ASN A 231 11.83 -7.79 -3.88
C ASN A 231 11.71 -9.31 -4.05
N VAL A 232 10.50 -9.84 -4.07
CA VAL A 232 10.25 -11.26 -4.33
C VAL A 232 9.72 -11.40 -5.76
N ILE A 233 10.45 -12.12 -6.60
CA ILE A 233 10.18 -12.23 -8.03
C ILE A 233 9.94 -13.70 -8.35
N ALA A 234 8.74 -14.01 -8.87
CA ALA A 234 8.41 -15.33 -9.36
C ALA A 234 8.30 -15.32 -10.90
N LYS A 235 8.78 -16.35 -11.54
CA LYS A 235 8.67 -16.59 -12.96
C LYS A 235 7.81 -17.83 -13.23
N VAL A 236 6.88 -17.73 -14.18
CA VAL A 236 6.21 -18.86 -14.79
C VAL A 236 6.56 -18.85 -16.27
N GLU A 237 7.18 -19.94 -16.74
CA GLU A 237 7.65 -20.06 -18.12
C GLU A 237 6.49 -20.24 -19.09
N GLY A 238 6.47 -19.40 -20.12
CA GLY A 238 5.57 -19.53 -21.27
C GLY A 238 6.09 -20.50 -22.31
N LYS A 239 5.43 -20.54 -23.47
CA LYS A 239 5.91 -21.24 -24.67
C LYS A 239 6.97 -20.44 -25.42
N ARG A 240 6.96 -19.12 -25.23
CA ARG A 240 7.86 -18.13 -25.85
C ARG A 240 8.55 -17.28 -24.79
N HIS A 241 9.83 -16.99 -25.00
CA HIS A 241 10.71 -16.29 -24.05
C HIS A 241 11.23 -14.95 -24.59
N ASP A 242 10.76 -14.50 -25.77
CA ASP A 242 11.17 -13.25 -26.41
C ASP A 242 10.47 -12.02 -25.82
N LYS A 243 9.33 -12.21 -25.19
CA LYS A 243 8.52 -11.21 -24.49
C LYS A 243 7.96 -11.78 -23.19
N CYS A 244 7.50 -10.90 -22.33
CA CYS A 244 6.84 -11.29 -21.07
C CYS A 244 5.72 -10.33 -20.69
N TYR A 245 4.84 -10.79 -19.80
CA TYR A 245 3.94 -9.95 -19.02
C TYR A 245 4.47 -9.85 -17.60
N VAL A 246 4.24 -8.71 -16.96
CA VAL A 246 4.70 -8.45 -15.58
C VAL A 246 3.50 -8.05 -14.73
N PHE A 247 3.39 -8.64 -13.54
CA PHE A 247 2.39 -8.33 -12.53
C PHE A 247 3.10 -7.88 -11.27
N THR A 248 2.74 -6.70 -10.76
CA THR A 248 3.39 -6.11 -9.59
C THR A 248 2.39 -5.78 -8.50
N ALA A 249 2.83 -5.87 -7.26
CA ALA A 249 2.16 -5.37 -6.08
C ALA A 249 3.21 -5.15 -4.98
N HIS A 250 3.02 -4.20 -4.08
CA HIS A 250 3.91 -4.09 -2.95
C HIS A 250 3.44 -4.91 -1.76
N TYR A 251 4.38 -5.37 -0.94
CA TYR A 251 4.08 -6.16 0.23
C TYR A 251 4.49 -5.53 1.56
N ASP A 252 5.35 -4.52 1.54
CA ASP A 252 5.63 -3.72 2.72
C ASP A 252 4.42 -2.85 3.11
N HIS A 253 4.43 -2.32 4.33
CA HIS A 253 3.43 -1.36 4.77
C HIS A 253 3.96 -0.57 5.97
N LEU A 254 3.14 0.25 6.58
CA LEU A 254 3.49 1.29 7.55
C LEU A 254 4.11 0.79 8.87
N GLY A 255 4.02 -0.51 9.17
CA GLY A 255 4.68 -1.10 10.32
C GLY A 255 3.99 -0.81 11.64
N VAL A 256 4.76 -0.31 12.63
CA VAL A 256 4.31 -0.21 14.02
C VAL A 256 4.56 1.16 14.64
N LEU A 257 3.72 1.50 15.63
CA LEU A 257 3.96 2.56 16.62
C LEU A 257 4.01 1.94 18.01
N GLY A 258 5.23 1.61 18.47
CA GLY A 258 5.46 0.83 19.68
C GLY A 258 5.10 -0.64 19.52
N LYS A 259 5.05 -1.37 20.65
CA LYS A 259 4.84 -2.83 20.67
C LYS A 259 3.40 -3.29 20.44
N LYS A 260 2.43 -2.38 20.55
CA LYS A 260 1.00 -2.75 20.60
C LYS A 260 0.21 -2.29 19.38
N THR A 261 0.58 -1.19 18.78
CA THR A 261 -0.09 -0.58 17.63
C THR A 261 0.65 -0.99 16.37
N TYR A 262 -0.07 -1.52 15.39
CA TYR A 262 0.45 -1.84 14.06
C TYR A 262 -0.59 -1.48 13.01
N TYR A 263 -0.15 -1.26 11.80
CA TYR A 263 -0.98 -0.97 10.63
C TYR A 263 -1.15 -2.27 9.83
N PRO A 264 -2.34 -2.89 9.84
CA PRO A 264 -2.50 -4.21 9.24
C PRO A 264 -2.36 -4.23 7.73
N GLY A 265 -2.86 -3.18 7.03
CA GLY A 265 -2.79 -3.07 5.59
C GLY A 265 -3.44 -4.25 4.86
N ALA A 266 -4.70 -4.54 5.13
CA ALA A 266 -5.41 -5.63 4.47
C ALA A 266 -5.77 -5.26 3.04
N HIS A 267 -6.29 -4.05 2.87
CA HIS A 267 -6.57 -3.47 1.58
C HIS A 267 -5.27 -2.97 0.93
N ASP A 268 -4.45 -2.24 1.67
CA ASP A 268 -3.17 -1.66 1.28
C ASP A 268 -1.97 -2.43 1.90
N ASN A 269 -1.21 -3.25 1.17
CA ASN A 269 -1.56 -3.84 -0.12
C ASN A 269 -1.41 -5.37 -0.02
N ALA A 270 -1.93 -5.95 1.09
CA ALA A 270 -2.05 -7.41 1.16
C ALA A 270 -2.98 -7.94 0.04
N SER A 271 -3.96 -7.12 -0.39
CA SER A 271 -4.90 -7.45 -1.45
C SER A 271 -4.20 -7.65 -2.81
N GLY A 272 -3.44 -6.68 -3.28
CA GLY A 272 -2.69 -6.79 -4.53
C GLY A 272 -1.63 -7.90 -4.48
N THR A 273 -0.91 -8.00 -3.35
CA THR A 273 0.08 -9.06 -3.14
C THR A 273 -0.54 -10.46 -3.24
N ALA A 274 -1.69 -10.69 -2.61
CA ALA A 274 -2.39 -11.97 -2.69
C ALA A 274 -2.88 -12.24 -4.12
N ALA A 275 -3.34 -11.20 -4.85
CA ALA A 275 -3.83 -11.36 -6.21
C ALA A 275 -2.73 -11.77 -7.20
N ILE A 276 -1.53 -11.19 -7.12
CA ILE A 276 -0.43 -11.60 -8.01
C ILE A 276 0.03 -13.04 -7.71
N ILE A 277 -0.09 -13.54 -6.47
CA ILE A 277 0.21 -14.92 -6.12
C ILE A 277 -0.84 -15.86 -6.75
N THR A 278 -2.13 -15.53 -6.70
CA THR A 278 -3.18 -16.34 -7.33
C THR A 278 -3.11 -16.31 -8.86
N LEU A 279 -2.66 -15.20 -9.47
CA LEU A 279 -2.37 -15.14 -10.89
C LEU A 279 -1.19 -16.05 -11.27
N ALA A 280 -0.15 -16.12 -10.44
CA ALA A 280 0.97 -17.04 -10.62
C ALA A 280 0.51 -18.51 -10.57
N GLU A 281 -0.34 -18.86 -9.61
CA GLU A 281 -0.95 -20.20 -9.50
C GLU A 281 -1.77 -20.54 -10.76
N HIS A 282 -2.56 -19.60 -11.26
CA HIS A 282 -3.34 -19.79 -12.47
C HIS A 282 -2.47 -20.09 -13.69
N TYR A 283 -1.42 -19.29 -13.92
CA TYR A 283 -0.55 -19.45 -15.09
C TYR A 283 0.43 -20.62 -14.94
N ALA A 284 0.81 -21.02 -13.75
CA ALA A 284 1.54 -22.26 -13.52
C ALA A 284 0.71 -23.51 -13.89
N ALA A 285 -0.60 -23.48 -13.58
CA ALA A 285 -1.53 -24.55 -13.98
C ALA A 285 -1.93 -24.49 -15.45
N ASN A 286 -1.92 -23.31 -16.08
CA ASN A 286 -2.36 -23.05 -17.46
C ASN A 286 -1.24 -22.36 -18.24
N LYS A 287 -0.32 -23.15 -18.78
CA LYS A 287 0.91 -22.66 -19.43
C LYS A 287 0.63 -21.54 -20.44
N PRO A 288 1.12 -20.30 -20.19
CA PRO A 288 0.84 -19.14 -21.01
C PRO A 288 1.62 -19.16 -22.34
N GLU A 289 1.29 -18.23 -23.25
CA GLU A 289 2.04 -18.08 -24.50
C GLU A 289 3.42 -17.45 -24.29
N TYR A 290 3.51 -16.42 -23.41
CA TYR A 290 4.75 -15.72 -23.07
C TYR A 290 5.11 -15.94 -21.60
N ASP A 291 6.37 -15.72 -21.23
CA ASP A 291 6.80 -15.75 -19.83
C ASP A 291 6.00 -14.75 -19.00
N MET A 292 5.67 -15.15 -17.77
CA MET A 292 4.99 -14.32 -16.78
C MET A 292 5.91 -14.05 -15.59
N TYR A 293 6.03 -12.79 -15.19
CA TYR A 293 6.76 -12.40 -14.00
C TYR A 293 5.80 -11.78 -12.99
N PHE A 294 5.88 -12.23 -11.76
CA PHE A 294 5.10 -11.76 -10.63
C PHE A 294 6.07 -11.18 -9.60
N ILE A 295 5.97 -9.89 -9.34
CA ILE A 295 6.93 -9.18 -8.52
C ILE A 295 6.22 -8.56 -7.32
N ALA A 296 6.50 -9.06 -6.12
CA ALA A 296 6.11 -8.42 -4.89
C ALA A 296 7.23 -7.48 -4.45
N PHE A 297 6.98 -6.17 -4.51
CA PHE A 297 7.95 -5.14 -4.13
C PHE A 297 7.95 -4.89 -2.63
N SER A 298 9.13 -4.65 -2.07
CA SER A 298 9.31 -3.99 -0.78
C SER A 298 9.65 -2.52 -1.03
N GLY A 299 9.37 -1.66 -0.07
CA GLY A 299 9.78 -0.27 -0.14
C GLY A 299 8.90 0.63 -1.01
N GLU A 300 7.66 0.26 -1.28
CA GLU A 300 6.67 1.15 -1.89
C GLU A 300 6.35 2.30 -0.94
N ASP A 301 5.91 1.98 0.29
CA ASP A 301 5.65 2.94 1.37
C ASP A 301 6.93 3.70 1.82
N ALA A 302 8.08 3.30 1.27
CA ALA A 302 9.36 3.98 1.37
C ALA A 302 9.71 4.78 0.09
N TYR A 303 8.74 5.40 -0.56
CA TYR A 303 8.91 6.18 -1.80
C TYR A 303 9.36 5.32 -2.99
N LEU A 304 8.69 4.19 -3.25
CA LEU A 304 8.86 3.31 -4.41
C LEU A 304 10.27 2.71 -4.52
N ARG A 305 11.01 2.55 -3.41
CA ARG A 305 12.43 2.16 -3.45
C ARG A 305 12.67 0.80 -4.09
N GLY A 306 11.77 -0.16 -3.87
CA GLY A 306 11.93 -1.51 -4.44
C GLY A 306 11.68 -1.57 -5.93
N SER A 307 10.64 -0.91 -6.42
CA SER A 307 10.33 -0.85 -7.85
C SER A 307 11.33 0.02 -8.62
N GLU A 308 11.82 1.12 -8.02
CA GLU A 308 12.88 1.92 -8.61
C GLU A 308 14.19 1.11 -8.72
N TRP A 309 14.57 0.41 -7.63
CA TRP A 309 15.73 -0.50 -7.64
C TRP A 309 15.62 -1.56 -8.72
N TYR A 310 14.44 -2.19 -8.85
CA TYR A 310 14.22 -3.18 -9.90
C TYR A 310 14.31 -2.56 -11.31
N ALA A 311 13.72 -1.39 -11.52
CA ALA A 311 13.75 -0.72 -12.82
C ALA A 311 15.16 -0.28 -13.23
N GLU A 312 16.05 -0.03 -12.26
CA GLU A 312 17.49 0.22 -12.48
C GLU A 312 18.30 -1.07 -12.68
N HIS A 313 17.88 -2.17 -12.05
CA HIS A 313 18.56 -3.48 -12.07
C HIS A 313 17.61 -4.60 -12.49
N PRO A 314 16.99 -4.52 -13.68
CA PRO A 314 15.92 -5.43 -14.06
C PRO A 314 16.45 -6.83 -14.34
N ILE A 315 15.75 -7.87 -13.80
CA ILE A 315 16.07 -9.28 -14.09
C ILE A 315 15.71 -9.65 -15.53
N VAL A 316 14.64 -9.06 -16.06
CA VAL A 316 14.25 -9.15 -17.46
C VAL A 316 14.34 -7.77 -18.11
N PRO A 317 14.95 -7.62 -19.31
CA PRO A 317 15.04 -6.33 -19.97
C PRO A 317 13.68 -5.65 -20.10
N LEU A 318 13.57 -4.38 -19.69
CA LEU A 318 12.29 -3.65 -19.73
C LEU A 318 11.67 -3.61 -21.13
N SER A 319 12.48 -3.65 -22.20
CA SER A 319 12.04 -3.71 -23.61
C SER A 319 11.36 -5.05 -23.98
N GLN A 320 11.48 -6.09 -23.18
CA GLN A 320 10.80 -7.36 -23.38
C GLN A 320 9.39 -7.38 -22.74
N ILE A 321 9.08 -6.41 -21.87
CA ILE A 321 7.77 -6.33 -21.23
C ILE A 321 6.73 -5.89 -22.26
N LYS A 322 5.78 -6.77 -22.57
CA LYS A 322 4.62 -6.46 -23.42
C LYS A 322 3.64 -5.54 -22.71
N TYR A 323 3.35 -5.87 -21.46
CA TYR A 323 2.45 -5.10 -20.62
C TYR A 323 2.73 -5.40 -19.15
N LEU A 324 2.65 -4.37 -18.31
CA LEU A 324 2.78 -4.48 -16.86
C LEU A 324 1.47 -4.09 -16.19
N PHE A 325 1.02 -4.93 -15.26
CA PHE A 325 -0.12 -4.69 -14.38
C PHE A 325 0.37 -4.45 -12.96
N ASN A 326 0.14 -3.27 -12.43
CA ASN A 326 0.36 -2.99 -11.02
C ASN A 326 -0.99 -3.09 -10.28
N LEU A 327 -1.06 -3.96 -9.28
CA LEU A 327 -2.25 -4.21 -8.48
C LEU A 327 -2.04 -3.66 -7.08
N ASP A 328 -2.76 -2.59 -6.77
CA ASP A 328 -2.64 -1.95 -5.49
C ASP A 328 -4.03 -1.53 -5.01
N MET A 329 -4.37 -1.94 -3.77
CA MET A 329 -5.67 -1.66 -3.17
C MET A 329 -6.87 -2.19 -4.01
N ILE A 330 -6.85 -3.49 -4.33
CA ILE A 330 -7.93 -4.15 -5.09
C ILE A 330 -8.90 -4.94 -4.21
N GLY A 331 -8.95 -4.68 -2.93
CA GLY A 331 -9.78 -5.38 -1.94
C GLY A 331 -10.93 -4.50 -1.44
N ASP A 332 -11.83 -4.05 -2.31
CA ASP A 332 -12.97 -3.21 -1.98
C ASP A 332 -14.27 -3.72 -2.62
N ASN A 333 -15.41 -3.19 -2.17
CA ASN A 333 -16.73 -3.44 -2.72
C ASN A 333 -17.17 -2.41 -3.77
N ASN A 334 -16.27 -1.54 -4.21
CA ASN A 334 -16.55 -0.54 -5.25
C ASN A 334 -16.78 -1.23 -6.61
N PRO A 335 -17.91 -0.95 -7.28
CA PRO A 335 -18.18 -1.51 -8.61
C PRO A 335 -17.38 -0.83 -9.74
N VAL A 336 -16.55 0.17 -9.43
CA VAL A 336 -15.72 0.92 -10.39
C VAL A 336 -14.26 0.53 -10.20
N GLN A 337 -13.57 0.27 -11.31
CA GLN A 337 -12.12 0.07 -11.34
C GLN A 337 -11.44 1.36 -11.75
N TYR A 338 -10.57 1.91 -10.90
CA TYR A 338 -9.71 3.04 -11.24
C TYR A 338 -8.44 2.55 -11.92
N CYS A 339 -7.98 3.32 -12.89
CA CYS A 339 -6.84 2.96 -13.72
C CYS A 339 -5.95 4.16 -13.96
N GLU A 340 -4.64 4.01 -13.78
CA GLU A 340 -3.65 4.93 -14.33
C GLU A 340 -2.86 4.21 -15.41
N VAL A 341 -2.68 4.84 -16.56
CA VAL A 341 -2.16 4.17 -17.76
C VAL A 341 -1.03 4.98 -18.36
N SER A 342 0.12 4.35 -18.60
CA SER A 342 1.23 4.96 -19.35
C SER A 342 0.84 5.20 -20.81
N ASP A 343 1.47 6.18 -21.47
CA ASP A 343 1.20 6.47 -22.89
C ASP A 343 1.35 5.22 -23.79
N PRO A 344 2.44 4.40 -23.66
CA PRO A 344 2.54 3.16 -24.42
C PRO A 344 1.47 2.11 -24.07
N GLY A 345 0.85 2.21 -22.89
CA GLY A 345 -0.18 1.28 -22.41
C GLY A 345 -1.59 1.53 -22.94
N MET A 346 -1.81 2.63 -23.67
CA MET A 346 -3.15 3.07 -24.08
C MET A 346 -3.90 2.11 -24.99
N ASP A 347 -3.22 1.38 -25.86
CA ASP A 347 -3.90 0.40 -26.71
C ASP A 347 -4.37 -0.82 -25.90
N GLY A 348 -3.60 -1.22 -24.88
CA GLY A 348 -4.04 -2.22 -23.92
C GLY A 348 -5.25 -1.74 -23.11
N PHE A 349 -5.27 -0.51 -22.64
CA PHE A 349 -6.41 0.05 -21.92
C PHE A 349 -7.70 0.04 -22.75
N LYS A 350 -7.64 0.43 -24.04
CA LYS A 350 -8.79 0.34 -24.97
C LYS A 350 -9.33 -1.09 -25.09
N LEU A 351 -8.44 -2.09 -25.14
CA LEU A 351 -8.84 -3.50 -25.12
C LEU A 351 -9.54 -3.86 -23.80
N MET A 352 -9.02 -3.42 -22.65
CA MET A 352 -9.66 -3.65 -21.35
C MET A 352 -11.04 -3.02 -21.27
N GLU A 353 -11.21 -1.77 -21.75
CA GLU A 353 -12.53 -1.12 -21.84
C GLU A 353 -13.52 -1.94 -22.70
N LYS A 354 -13.05 -2.44 -23.85
CA LYS A 354 -13.87 -3.30 -24.71
C LYS A 354 -14.29 -4.57 -23.99
N LEU A 355 -13.34 -5.27 -23.36
CA LEU A 355 -13.61 -6.51 -22.59
C LEU A 355 -14.57 -6.25 -21.43
N ASN A 356 -14.37 -5.15 -20.70
CA ASN A 356 -15.29 -4.78 -19.63
C ASN A 356 -16.69 -4.46 -20.16
N ASN A 357 -16.81 -3.79 -21.31
CA ASN A 357 -18.11 -3.51 -21.94
C ASN A 357 -18.83 -4.77 -22.43
N GLU A 358 -18.10 -5.79 -22.89
CA GLU A 358 -18.63 -7.07 -23.33
C GLU A 358 -19.07 -7.94 -22.15
N ASN A 359 -18.24 -8.05 -21.10
CA ASN A 359 -18.39 -9.02 -20.01
C ASN A 359 -18.98 -8.43 -18.72
N LYS A 360 -18.97 -7.10 -18.57
CA LYS A 360 -19.53 -6.38 -17.40
C LYS A 360 -18.85 -6.77 -16.07
N TYR A 361 -17.53 -6.86 -16.06
CA TYR A 361 -16.75 -7.12 -14.83
C TYR A 361 -16.93 -6.00 -13.82
N PHE A 362 -16.82 -4.76 -14.29
CA PHE A 362 -17.04 -3.53 -13.50
C PHE A 362 -18.11 -2.67 -14.17
N LYS A 363 -18.73 -1.81 -13.40
CA LYS A 363 -19.65 -0.78 -13.90
C LYS A 363 -18.95 0.14 -14.90
N SER A 364 -17.71 0.51 -14.60
CA SER A 364 -16.84 1.31 -15.48
C SER A 364 -15.36 1.08 -15.12
N LEU A 365 -14.48 1.34 -16.10
CA LEU A 365 -13.06 1.55 -15.86
C LEU A 365 -12.83 3.07 -15.95
N ASN A 366 -12.43 3.69 -14.84
CA ASN A 366 -12.21 5.13 -14.76
C ASN A 366 -10.72 5.42 -14.84
N ARG A 367 -10.30 6.06 -15.95
CA ARG A 367 -8.90 6.45 -16.12
C ARG A 367 -8.62 7.78 -15.43
N GLY A 368 -7.70 7.77 -14.46
CA GLY A 368 -7.08 8.94 -13.85
C GLY A 368 -5.86 9.47 -14.61
N GLU A 369 -5.26 10.53 -14.07
CA GLU A 369 -3.95 11.02 -14.51
C GLU A 369 -2.86 10.09 -14.02
N LEU A 370 -1.86 9.83 -14.86
CA LEU A 370 -0.70 9.02 -14.50
C LEU A 370 0.13 9.75 -13.44
N ALA A 371 0.35 9.15 -12.29
CA ALA A 371 1.03 9.74 -11.14
C ALA A 371 2.08 8.80 -10.52
N GLY A 372 3.01 9.38 -9.75
CA GLY A 372 4.05 8.62 -9.03
C GLY A 372 3.57 8.15 -7.65
N ASN A 373 2.42 7.49 -7.60
CA ASN A 373 1.72 7.09 -6.37
C ASN A 373 1.79 5.58 -6.07
N SER A 374 2.28 4.75 -7.02
CA SER A 374 2.52 3.32 -6.82
C SER A 374 3.59 2.77 -7.78
N ASP A 375 3.93 1.48 -7.69
CA ASP A 375 5.07 0.80 -8.30
C ASP A 375 5.08 0.76 -9.84
N HIS A 376 4.00 1.11 -10.53
CA HIS A 376 3.96 1.27 -11.98
C HIS A 376 4.81 2.46 -12.46
N TRP A 377 5.01 3.47 -11.59
CA TRP A 377 5.63 4.74 -11.96
C TRP A 377 7.07 4.62 -12.49
N PRO A 378 8.01 3.91 -11.85
CA PRO A 378 9.37 3.75 -12.38
C PRO A 378 9.42 3.12 -13.77
N PHE A 379 8.47 2.25 -14.08
CA PHE A 379 8.35 1.59 -15.38
C PHE A 379 7.73 2.53 -16.42
N ALA A 380 6.68 3.25 -16.06
CA ALA A 380 6.05 4.26 -16.92
C ALA A 380 7.05 5.33 -17.38
N GLN A 381 7.88 5.83 -16.46
CA GLN A 381 8.95 6.79 -16.75
C GLN A 381 10.01 6.25 -17.72
N ARG A 382 10.18 4.93 -17.78
CA ARG A 382 11.13 4.24 -18.69
C ARG A 382 10.44 3.74 -19.97
N GLY A 383 9.21 4.18 -20.24
CA GLY A 383 8.49 3.89 -21.48
C GLY A 383 7.90 2.48 -21.58
N VAL A 384 7.71 1.79 -20.46
CA VAL A 384 7.03 0.50 -20.42
C VAL A 384 5.52 0.71 -20.55
N ALA A 385 4.85 -0.11 -21.37
CA ALA A 385 3.39 -0.18 -21.42
C ALA A 385 2.88 -0.75 -20.10
N CYS A 386 2.22 0.06 -19.28
CA CYS A 386 1.73 -0.35 -17.98
C CYS A 386 0.37 0.25 -17.62
N ILE A 387 -0.31 -0.45 -16.73
CA ILE A 387 -1.53 -0.02 -16.09
C ILE A 387 -1.44 -0.27 -14.58
N PHE A 388 -1.87 0.71 -13.81
CA PHE A 388 -2.15 0.59 -12.39
C PHE A 388 -3.66 0.40 -12.18
N LEU A 389 -4.05 -0.60 -11.42
CA LEU A 389 -5.42 -0.97 -11.09
C LEU A 389 -5.66 -0.82 -9.60
N GLU A 390 -6.67 -0.03 -9.24
CA GLU A 390 -7.00 0.36 -7.87
C GLU A 390 -8.52 0.42 -7.66
N ASN A 391 -9.02 -0.03 -6.50
CA ASN A 391 -10.41 0.14 -6.07
C ASN A 391 -10.47 1.02 -4.81
N ALA A 392 -10.05 2.28 -4.93
CA ALA A 392 -9.80 3.14 -3.79
C ALA A 392 -10.99 4.01 -3.33
N GLU A 393 -12.12 3.99 -4.01
CA GLU A 393 -13.28 4.83 -3.69
C GLU A 393 -14.45 4.04 -3.07
N GLY A 394 -14.17 3.05 -2.24
CA GLY A 394 -15.19 2.26 -1.58
C GLY A 394 -15.15 2.39 -0.05
N ASP A 395 -15.83 1.46 0.62
CA ASP A 395 -15.92 1.43 2.08
C ASP A 395 -14.56 1.17 2.74
N ALA A 396 -13.64 0.46 2.06
CA ALA A 396 -12.31 0.19 2.59
C ALA A 396 -11.38 1.42 2.51
N PHE A 397 -11.57 2.31 1.52
CA PHE A 397 -10.70 3.48 1.32
C PHE A 397 -10.69 4.45 2.51
N GLN A 398 -11.78 4.58 3.24
CA GLN A 398 -11.84 5.42 4.44
C GLN A 398 -10.80 5.03 5.49
N TYR A 399 -10.34 3.76 5.49
CA TYR A 399 -9.34 3.23 6.42
C TYR A 399 -7.91 3.27 5.89
N TYR A 400 -7.70 3.81 4.68
CA TYR A 400 -6.39 3.95 4.05
C TYR A 400 -5.37 4.56 5.01
N HIS A 401 -4.23 3.90 5.17
CA HIS A 401 -3.13 4.31 6.05
C HIS A 401 -3.54 4.49 7.53
N THR A 402 -4.51 3.72 7.99
CA THR A 402 -4.93 3.69 9.40
C THR A 402 -4.78 2.31 10.03
N VAL A 403 -4.83 2.26 11.35
CA VAL A 403 -4.87 0.99 12.10
C VAL A 403 -6.16 0.21 11.89
N MET A 404 -7.13 0.79 11.19
CA MET A 404 -8.43 0.20 10.89
C MET A 404 -8.48 -0.53 9.55
N ASP A 405 -7.43 -0.44 8.71
CA ASP A 405 -7.30 -1.26 7.50
C ASP A 405 -6.97 -2.70 7.87
N THR A 406 -7.99 -3.43 8.28
CA THR A 406 -7.92 -4.79 8.82
C THR A 406 -8.65 -5.78 7.92
N TYR A 407 -8.40 -7.08 8.09
CA TYR A 407 -9.19 -8.11 7.42
C TYR A 407 -10.70 -8.03 7.70
N LYS A 408 -11.15 -7.34 8.76
CA LYS A 408 -12.58 -7.16 9.07
C LYS A 408 -13.23 -6.06 8.22
N THR A 409 -12.43 -5.14 7.71
CA THR A 409 -12.84 -4.02 6.85
C THR A 409 -12.45 -4.26 5.39
N PHE A 410 -11.90 -5.43 5.09
CA PHE A 410 -11.54 -5.87 3.75
C PHE A 410 -12.73 -6.54 3.05
N PHE A 411 -12.89 -6.26 1.75
CA PHE A 411 -13.93 -6.81 0.89
C PHE A 411 -13.27 -7.49 -0.33
N PRO A 412 -13.51 -8.79 -0.57
CA PRO A 412 -12.92 -9.50 -1.71
C PRO A 412 -13.66 -9.30 -3.05
N ASP A 413 -14.69 -8.45 -3.09
CA ASP A 413 -15.67 -8.37 -4.18
C ASP A 413 -15.04 -7.96 -5.51
N SER A 414 -14.04 -7.09 -5.51
CA SER A 414 -13.35 -6.64 -6.72
C SER A 414 -12.29 -7.61 -7.24
N TYR A 415 -11.88 -8.60 -6.44
CA TYR A 415 -10.83 -9.55 -6.81
C TYR A 415 -11.19 -10.38 -8.05
N GLU A 416 -12.34 -11.06 -8.04
CA GLU A 416 -12.74 -11.94 -9.15
C GLU A 416 -12.97 -11.16 -10.47
N PRO A 417 -13.64 -9.99 -10.48
CA PRO A 417 -13.71 -9.13 -11.66
C PRO A 417 -12.34 -8.70 -12.19
N THR A 418 -11.42 -8.29 -11.33
CA THR A 418 -10.05 -7.88 -11.72
C THR A 418 -9.29 -9.06 -12.32
N PHE A 419 -9.34 -10.23 -11.67
CA PHE A 419 -8.70 -11.45 -12.13
C PHE A 419 -9.18 -11.84 -13.54
N LYS A 420 -10.49 -11.86 -13.77
CA LYS A 420 -11.09 -12.20 -15.08
C LYS A 420 -10.75 -11.17 -16.14
N LEU A 421 -10.80 -9.89 -15.83
CA LEU A 421 -10.44 -8.83 -16.77
C LEU A 421 -8.98 -8.97 -17.23
N ILE A 422 -8.06 -9.28 -16.31
CA ILE A 422 -6.65 -9.51 -16.62
C ILE A 422 -6.45 -10.76 -17.47
N THR A 423 -7.04 -11.89 -17.09
CA THR A 423 -6.86 -13.15 -17.83
C THR A 423 -7.44 -13.06 -19.24
N ASP A 424 -8.61 -12.48 -19.42
CA ASP A 424 -9.20 -12.24 -20.74
C ASP A 424 -8.36 -11.27 -21.59
N PHE A 425 -7.77 -10.25 -20.95
CA PHE A 425 -6.82 -9.36 -21.63
C PHE A 425 -5.61 -10.13 -22.16
N ILE A 426 -4.97 -10.95 -21.33
CA ILE A 426 -3.77 -11.72 -21.72
C ILE A 426 -4.06 -12.67 -22.89
N GLU A 427 -5.27 -13.22 -22.97
CA GLU A 427 -5.68 -14.10 -24.09
C GLU A 427 -5.88 -13.33 -25.41
N LYS A 428 -6.16 -12.02 -25.36
CA LYS A 428 -6.55 -11.21 -26.52
C LYS A 428 -5.49 -10.22 -26.98
N TYR A 429 -4.57 -9.81 -26.09
CA TYR A 429 -3.51 -8.84 -26.37
C TYR A 429 -2.27 -9.50 -26.92
#